data_2564e06566606ea9b67c134b2a79545c
#
_entry.id   2564e06566606ea9b67c134b2a79545c
#
_cell.length_a   1.000
_cell.length_b   1.000
_cell.length_c   1.000
_cell.angle_alpha   90.00
_cell.angle_beta   90.00
_cell.angle_gamma   90.00
#
_symmetry.space_group_name_H-M   'P 1'
#
loop_
_entity.id
_entity.type
_entity.pdbx_description
1 polymer ?
#
loop_
_entity_poly.entity_id
_entity_poly.type
_entity_poly.pdbx_seq_one_letter_code
_entity_poly.pdbx_strand_id
1 'polypeptide(L)'
;TAGTFAAGKTVKITGDIDINAKNNNSVYGILATNADITLTGNVKAEIDGGQGGYNYSGVSALSAQGSAVRKYASKIIVNGDVDITANGNGLQANGNGAAVTVNGGGKITVNDSSKYGGYSALRADNGTVSMNVALENNKATAGLGNDVVLKGNLAATNATGDAAASIINVALDTEKSALEGVAYMAGNNSQINMWLQNGASWTNEVHGSTEKDWKGNSLFNGSHVTNFAGGASDAKAGNIFQKDSNSLTIDNYS
;
A
#
# COMPACT_ATOMS: atom_id res chain seq x y z
N THR A 1 -21.45 14.92 -12.74
CA THR A 1 -22.17 13.65 -12.90
C THR A 1 -21.12 12.55 -12.81
N ALA A 2 -21.13 11.77 -11.71
CA ALA A 2 -20.31 10.58 -11.57
C ALA A 2 -20.70 9.61 -12.70
N GLY A 3 -19.81 9.44 -13.68
CA GLY A 3 -20.04 8.49 -14.75
C GLY A 3 -20.04 7.07 -14.19
N THR A 4 -21.02 6.27 -14.58
CA THR A 4 -21.06 4.84 -14.23
C THR A 4 -19.88 4.15 -14.91
N PHE A 5 -18.99 3.56 -14.11
CA PHE A 5 -17.92 2.73 -14.65
C PHE A 5 -18.51 1.43 -15.21
N ALA A 6 -18.04 1.01 -16.37
CA ALA A 6 -18.38 -0.32 -16.86
C ALA A 6 -17.84 -1.37 -15.90
N ALA A 7 -18.65 -2.36 -15.55
CA ALA A 7 -18.19 -3.47 -14.72
C ALA A 7 -17.08 -4.23 -15.48
N GLY A 8 -15.94 -4.37 -14.85
CA GLY A 8 -14.84 -5.18 -15.38
C GLY A 8 -15.19 -6.66 -15.37
N LYS A 9 -14.36 -7.47 -16.02
CA LYS A 9 -14.48 -8.93 -15.96
C LYS A 9 -14.08 -9.43 -14.59
N THR A 10 -14.89 -10.32 -14.02
CA THR A 10 -14.57 -10.97 -12.75
C THR A 10 -13.72 -12.20 -12.99
N VAL A 11 -12.59 -12.29 -12.28
CA VAL A 11 -11.69 -13.45 -12.28
C VAL A 11 -11.59 -13.97 -10.86
N LYS A 12 -11.84 -15.25 -10.65
CA LYS A 12 -11.70 -15.92 -9.36
C LYS A 12 -10.63 -17.02 -9.49
N ILE A 13 -9.66 -17.00 -8.59
CA ILE A 13 -8.59 -17.98 -8.52
C ILE A 13 -8.59 -18.57 -7.11
N THR A 14 -8.55 -19.89 -7.03
CA THR A 14 -8.47 -20.62 -5.74
C THR A 14 -7.19 -21.45 -5.72
N GLY A 15 -6.44 -21.34 -4.65
CA GLY A 15 -5.15 -21.97 -4.44
C GLY A 15 -4.04 -20.94 -4.27
N ASP A 16 -2.91 -21.39 -3.78
CA ASP A 16 -1.74 -20.55 -3.58
C ASP A 16 -1.08 -20.18 -4.92
N ILE A 17 -0.54 -18.98 -4.99
CA ILE A 17 0.13 -18.44 -6.17
C ILE A 17 1.58 -18.13 -5.81
N ASP A 18 2.52 -18.63 -6.61
CA ASP A 18 3.94 -18.30 -6.52
C ASP A 18 4.38 -17.60 -7.81
N ILE A 19 4.94 -16.40 -7.68
CA ILE A 19 5.33 -15.53 -8.79
C ILE A 19 6.81 -15.20 -8.65
N ASN A 20 7.58 -15.48 -9.69
CA ASN A 20 8.94 -14.97 -9.83
C ASN A 20 9.03 -14.24 -11.17
N ALA A 21 9.13 -12.91 -11.11
CA ALA A 21 9.11 -12.08 -12.30
C ALA A 21 10.25 -11.08 -12.31
N LYS A 22 11.04 -11.13 -13.38
CA LYS A 22 12.18 -10.25 -13.58
C LYS A 22 12.17 -9.64 -14.98
N ASN A 23 12.38 -8.34 -15.06
CA ASN A 23 12.54 -7.63 -16.34
C ASN A 23 13.35 -6.35 -16.13
N ASN A 24 13.93 -5.83 -17.19
CA ASN A 24 14.68 -4.55 -17.16
C ASN A 24 13.77 -3.31 -17.28
N ASN A 25 12.46 -3.49 -17.41
CA ASN A 25 11.47 -2.42 -17.57
C ASN A 25 10.32 -2.61 -16.56
N SER A 26 9.08 -2.39 -17.00
CA SER A 26 7.89 -2.59 -16.16
C SER A 26 7.65 -4.07 -15.87
N VAL A 27 7.41 -4.40 -14.61
CA VAL A 27 7.09 -5.75 -14.14
C VAL A 27 5.92 -5.70 -13.19
N TYR A 28 4.94 -6.53 -13.46
CA TYR A 28 3.81 -6.75 -12.57
C TYR A 28 3.68 -8.24 -12.27
N GLY A 29 3.58 -8.60 -10.99
CA GLY A 29 3.26 -9.97 -10.61
C GLY A 29 1.81 -10.28 -10.95
N ILE A 30 0.86 -9.50 -10.43
CA ILE A 30 -0.56 -9.55 -10.77
C ILE A 30 -1.01 -8.15 -11.16
N LEU A 31 -1.55 -8.02 -12.36
CA LEU A 31 -2.07 -6.75 -12.87
C LEU A 31 -3.57 -6.88 -13.18
N ALA A 32 -4.38 -6.08 -12.53
CA ALA A 32 -5.79 -5.91 -12.86
C ALA A 32 -6.00 -4.61 -13.65
N THR A 33 -6.46 -4.74 -14.90
CA THR A 33 -6.84 -3.61 -15.75
C THR A 33 -8.22 -3.89 -16.33
N ASN A 34 -9.21 -3.08 -15.96
CA ASN A 34 -10.62 -3.31 -16.29
C ASN A 34 -11.11 -4.71 -15.86
N ALA A 35 -10.70 -5.13 -14.65
CA ALA A 35 -11.00 -6.45 -14.11
C ALA A 35 -11.08 -6.42 -12.58
N ASP A 36 -11.93 -7.27 -12.02
CA ASP A 36 -11.99 -7.56 -10.59
C ASP A 36 -11.44 -8.97 -10.36
N ILE A 37 -10.29 -9.07 -9.70
CA ILE A 37 -9.61 -10.32 -9.41
C ILE A 37 -9.81 -10.65 -7.93
N THR A 38 -10.30 -11.84 -7.64
CA THR A 38 -10.37 -12.39 -6.28
C THR A 38 -9.51 -13.65 -6.19
N LEU A 39 -8.57 -13.64 -5.28
CA LEU A 39 -7.66 -14.74 -4.97
C LEU A 39 -8.08 -15.34 -3.62
N THR A 40 -8.27 -16.63 -3.56
CA THR A 40 -8.53 -17.39 -2.33
C THR A 40 -7.39 -18.37 -2.12
N GLY A 41 -6.45 -18.02 -1.27
CA GLY A 41 -5.18 -18.66 -1.03
C GLY A 41 -4.09 -17.61 -0.82
N ASN A 42 -2.88 -18.04 -0.58
CA ASN A 42 -1.74 -17.18 -0.31
C ASN A 42 -1.06 -16.73 -1.61
N VAL A 43 -0.42 -15.58 -1.57
CA VAL A 43 0.36 -15.05 -2.70
C VAL A 43 1.80 -14.86 -2.26
N LYS A 44 2.71 -15.60 -2.89
CA LYS A 44 4.14 -15.35 -2.80
C LYS A 44 4.61 -14.67 -4.08
N ALA A 45 5.38 -13.58 -3.97
CA ALA A 45 5.88 -12.87 -5.14
C ALA A 45 7.30 -12.34 -4.94
N GLU A 46 8.18 -12.69 -5.85
CA GLU A 46 9.51 -12.09 -6.01
C GLU A 46 9.51 -11.28 -7.30
N ILE A 47 9.62 -9.96 -7.16
CA ILE A 47 9.53 -9.02 -8.29
C ILE A 47 10.83 -8.25 -8.41
N ASP A 48 11.51 -8.39 -9.54
CA ASP A 48 12.74 -7.66 -9.85
C ASP A 48 12.53 -6.84 -11.13
N GLY A 49 12.09 -5.61 -10.96
CA GLY A 49 11.98 -4.64 -12.05
C GLY A 49 13.29 -3.90 -12.26
N GLY A 50 13.69 -3.74 -13.51
CA GLY A 50 14.90 -3.01 -13.87
C GLY A 50 14.83 -1.54 -13.47
N GLN A 51 15.99 -0.94 -13.27
CA GLN A 51 16.18 0.45 -12.81
C GLN A 51 15.81 1.54 -13.85
N GLY A 52 15.01 1.23 -14.85
CA GLY A 52 14.94 1.97 -16.11
C GLY A 52 13.79 2.95 -16.30
N GLY A 53 13.08 3.44 -15.29
CA GLY A 53 11.98 4.35 -15.57
C GLY A 53 11.74 5.44 -14.55
N TYR A 54 11.46 6.66 -15.04
CA TYR A 54 10.93 7.78 -14.23
C TYR A 54 9.51 7.53 -13.70
N ASN A 55 8.90 6.38 -13.99
CA ASN A 55 7.54 6.04 -13.59
C ASN A 55 7.56 4.96 -12.50
N TYR A 56 7.44 5.39 -11.27
CA TYR A 56 7.28 4.54 -10.07
C TYR A 56 6.08 3.58 -10.13
N SER A 57 5.22 3.72 -11.12
CA SER A 57 4.04 2.87 -11.31
C SER A 57 4.29 1.60 -12.11
N GLY A 58 5.46 1.47 -12.72
CA GLY A 58 5.75 0.38 -13.66
C GLY A 58 6.25 -0.91 -13.05
N VAL A 59 6.48 -0.98 -11.73
CA VAL A 59 6.96 -2.18 -11.04
C VAL A 59 6.16 -2.39 -9.76
N SER A 60 5.42 -3.49 -9.70
CA SER A 60 4.60 -3.82 -8.52
C SER A 60 4.32 -5.30 -8.43
N ALA A 61 4.27 -5.85 -7.22
CA ALA A 61 3.85 -7.24 -7.04
C ALA A 61 2.36 -7.40 -7.37
N LEU A 62 1.49 -6.61 -6.75
CA LEU A 62 0.06 -6.57 -7.07
C LEU A 62 -0.34 -5.14 -7.43
N SER A 63 -0.91 -4.96 -8.63
CA SER A 63 -1.33 -3.64 -9.12
C SER A 63 -2.75 -3.66 -9.67
N ALA A 64 -3.64 -2.85 -9.09
CA ALA A 64 -4.94 -2.55 -9.65
C ALA A 64 -4.90 -1.18 -10.32
N GLN A 65 -5.43 -1.08 -11.53
CA GLN A 65 -5.46 0.16 -12.30
C GLN A 65 -6.88 0.65 -12.54
N GLY A 66 -7.07 1.94 -12.46
CA GLY A 66 -8.31 2.63 -12.77
C GLY A 66 -8.10 3.76 -13.75
N SER A 67 -9.14 4.14 -14.48
CA SER A 67 -9.08 5.23 -15.43
C SER A 67 -10.42 5.97 -15.51
N ALA A 68 -10.42 7.24 -15.11
CA ALA A 68 -11.58 8.10 -15.27
C ALA A 68 -11.92 8.34 -16.75
N VAL A 69 -10.90 8.48 -17.60
CA VAL A 69 -11.05 8.71 -19.04
C VAL A 69 -11.64 7.48 -19.74
N ARG A 70 -11.11 6.30 -19.44
CA ARG A 70 -11.60 5.02 -20.01
C ARG A 70 -12.76 4.42 -19.24
N LYS A 71 -13.18 5.07 -18.14
CA LYS A 71 -14.31 4.68 -17.30
C LYS A 71 -14.25 3.24 -16.79
N TYR A 72 -13.11 2.82 -16.29
CA TYR A 72 -12.99 1.56 -15.56
C TYR A 72 -12.29 1.74 -14.22
N ALA A 73 -12.61 0.89 -13.28
CA ALA A 73 -11.90 0.67 -12.03
C ALA A 73 -11.60 -0.81 -11.90
N SER A 74 -10.46 -1.15 -11.33
CA SER A 74 -10.07 -2.54 -11.14
C SER A 74 -9.85 -2.82 -9.67
N LYS A 75 -10.10 -4.08 -9.29
CA LYS A 75 -9.89 -4.52 -7.91
C LYS A 75 -9.07 -5.79 -7.88
N ILE A 76 -8.22 -5.89 -6.86
CA ILE A 76 -7.58 -7.14 -6.47
C ILE A 76 -7.94 -7.38 -5.00
N ILE A 77 -8.51 -8.55 -4.72
CA ILE A 77 -8.82 -9.00 -3.36
C ILE A 77 -8.08 -10.30 -3.12
N VAL A 78 -7.25 -10.34 -2.08
CA VAL A 78 -6.55 -11.54 -1.62
C VAL A 78 -7.19 -11.97 -0.30
N ASN A 79 -7.82 -13.15 -0.31
CA ASN A 79 -8.35 -13.83 0.89
C ASN A 79 -7.33 -14.86 1.38
N GLY A 80 -6.20 -14.38 1.86
CA GLY A 80 -5.06 -15.13 2.34
C GLY A 80 -3.91 -14.18 2.64
N ASP A 81 -2.77 -14.74 3.00
CA ASP A 81 -1.57 -13.99 3.33
C ASP A 81 -0.74 -13.66 2.09
N VAL A 82 0.10 -12.65 2.21
CA VAL A 82 1.07 -12.30 1.17
C VAL A 82 2.50 -12.41 1.70
N ASP A 83 3.41 -12.94 0.86
CA ASP A 83 4.87 -12.91 1.09
C ASP A 83 5.53 -12.30 -0.14
N ILE A 84 5.82 -11.02 -0.06
CA ILE A 84 6.29 -10.22 -1.20
C ILE A 84 7.69 -9.69 -0.93
N THR A 85 8.58 -9.91 -1.89
CA THR A 85 9.88 -9.23 -1.98
C THR A 85 9.95 -8.53 -3.34
N ALA A 86 10.12 -7.22 -3.36
CA ALA A 86 10.06 -6.45 -4.60
C ALA A 86 11.13 -5.36 -4.70
N ASN A 87 11.75 -5.26 -5.87
CA ASN A 87 12.42 -4.06 -6.34
C ASN A 87 11.39 -3.18 -7.07
N GLY A 88 10.34 -2.82 -6.34
CA GLY A 88 9.14 -2.15 -6.84
C GLY A 88 8.14 -1.95 -5.72
N ASN A 89 6.91 -1.57 -6.05
CA ASN A 89 5.86 -1.49 -5.04
C ASN A 89 5.38 -2.90 -4.64
N GLY A 90 5.05 -3.08 -3.37
CA GLY A 90 4.37 -4.29 -2.92
C GLY A 90 2.93 -4.33 -3.43
N LEU A 91 2.04 -3.57 -2.80
CA LEU A 91 0.65 -3.41 -3.22
C LEU A 91 0.46 -2.01 -3.80
N GLN A 92 -0.16 -1.92 -4.97
CA GLN A 92 -0.42 -0.64 -5.63
C GLN A 92 -1.85 -0.53 -6.14
N ALA A 93 -2.52 0.56 -5.79
CA ALA A 93 -3.78 1.00 -6.41
C ALA A 93 -3.52 2.30 -7.18
N ASN A 94 -3.59 2.26 -8.50
CA ASN A 94 -3.24 3.38 -9.37
C ASN A 94 -4.44 3.80 -10.23
N GLY A 95 -4.92 5.01 -9.99
CA GLY A 95 -6.01 5.62 -10.74
C GLY A 95 -7.38 5.46 -10.07
N ASN A 96 -8.31 6.24 -10.59
CA ASN A 96 -9.62 6.47 -10.00
C ASN A 96 -10.41 5.16 -9.78
N GLY A 97 -10.74 4.87 -8.53
CA GLY A 97 -11.52 3.71 -8.12
C GLY A 97 -10.74 2.39 -8.10
N ALA A 98 -9.44 2.40 -8.39
CA ALA A 98 -8.60 1.21 -8.22
C ALA A 98 -8.52 0.80 -6.76
N ALA A 99 -8.54 -0.51 -6.48
CA ALA A 99 -8.42 -1.00 -5.12
C ALA A 99 -7.60 -2.30 -5.04
N VAL A 100 -6.73 -2.40 -4.04
CA VAL A 100 -6.05 -3.64 -3.65
C VAL A 100 -6.35 -3.90 -2.18
N THR A 101 -6.93 -5.06 -1.89
CA THR A 101 -7.28 -5.47 -0.53
C THR A 101 -6.64 -6.82 -0.22
N VAL A 102 -5.93 -6.89 0.90
CA VAL A 102 -5.43 -8.14 1.48
C VAL A 102 -6.14 -8.35 2.81
N ASN A 103 -7.03 -9.34 2.86
CA ASN A 103 -7.81 -9.68 4.06
C ASN A 103 -7.02 -10.51 5.08
N GLY A 104 -5.93 -11.14 4.66
CA GLY A 104 -4.95 -11.78 5.54
C GLY A 104 -3.87 -10.81 6.02
N GLY A 105 -2.81 -11.39 6.55
CA GLY A 105 -1.59 -10.71 6.93
C GLY A 105 -0.44 -10.93 5.94
N GLY A 106 0.75 -11.09 6.50
CA GLY A 106 1.94 -11.50 5.76
C GLY A 106 3.04 -10.46 5.76
N LYS A 107 3.98 -10.65 4.84
CA LYS A 107 5.21 -9.87 4.79
C LYS A 107 5.36 -9.19 3.43
N ILE A 108 5.72 -7.92 3.47
CA ILE A 108 6.11 -7.16 2.28
C ILE A 108 7.46 -6.52 2.53
N THR A 109 8.44 -6.85 1.71
CA THR A 109 9.78 -6.25 1.73
C THR A 109 10.03 -5.55 0.40
N VAL A 110 10.24 -4.26 0.46
CA VAL A 110 10.70 -3.46 -0.67
C VAL A 110 12.21 -3.35 -0.57
N ASN A 111 12.92 -3.85 -1.58
CA ASN A 111 14.36 -3.68 -1.65
C ASN A 111 14.70 -2.29 -2.19
N ASP A 112 15.63 -1.62 -1.52
CA ASP A 112 16.13 -0.32 -1.97
C ASP A 112 17.17 -0.51 -3.07
N SER A 113 16.72 -0.61 -4.30
CA SER A 113 17.63 -0.73 -5.44
C SER A 113 17.39 0.31 -6.53
N SER A 114 16.40 1.18 -6.36
CA SER A 114 16.07 2.12 -7.42
C SER A 114 16.86 3.42 -7.30
N LYS A 115 17.57 3.75 -8.38
CA LYS A 115 18.26 5.04 -8.54
C LYS A 115 17.31 6.25 -8.43
N TYR A 116 16.01 6.03 -8.60
CA TYR A 116 14.98 7.06 -8.69
C TYR A 116 13.91 6.96 -7.61
N GLY A 117 14.05 6.02 -6.68
CA GLY A 117 13.25 5.88 -5.48
C GLY A 117 11.72 5.87 -5.65
N GLY A 118 10.99 5.94 -4.56
CA GLY A 118 9.53 6.08 -4.55
C GLY A 118 8.75 4.78 -4.51
N TYR A 119 9.42 3.64 -4.48
CA TYR A 119 8.74 2.37 -4.24
C TYR A 119 8.30 2.26 -2.78
N SER A 120 7.15 1.65 -2.58
CA SER A 120 6.49 1.59 -1.30
C SER A 120 5.95 0.19 -1.04
N ALA A 121 5.91 -0.22 0.22
CA ALA A 121 5.23 -1.46 0.58
C ALA A 121 3.74 -1.39 0.21
N LEU A 122 3.09 -0.28 0.56
CA LEU A 122 1.71 0.03 0.15
C LEU A 122 1.70 1.40 -0.54
N ARG A 123 1.12 1.44 -1.74
CA ARG A 123 1.03 2.66 -2.54
C ARG A 123 -0.37 2.89 -3.09
N ALA A 124 -0.92 4.05 -2.82
CA ALA A 124 -2.19 4.51 -3.35
C ALA A 124 -1.99 5.81 -4.15
N ASP A 125 -2.24 5.75 -5.45
CA ASP A 125 -2.21 6.91 -6.36
C ASP A 125 -3.64 7.09 -6.92
N ASN A 126 -4.47 7.91 -6.30
CA ASN A 126 -5.91 8.07 -6.62
C ASN A 126 -6.70 6.75 -6.51
N GLY A 127 -6.32 5.89 -5.59
CA GLY A 127 -6.94 4.58 -5.34
C GLY A 127 -6.91 4.21 -3.87
N THR A 128 -7.28 2.98 -3.54
CA THR A 128 -7.32 2.48 -2.17
C THR A 128 -6.50 1.20 -2.01
N VAL A 129 -5.60 1.18 -1.04
CA VAL A 129 -4.90 -0.04 -0.60
C VAL A 129 -5.32 -0.34 0.83
N SER A 130 -5.78 -1.56 1.08
CA SER A 130 -6.19 -2.02 2.40
C SER A 130 -5.50 -3.34 2.74
N MET A 131 -4.91 -3.44 3.94
CA MET A 131 -4.25 -4.66 4.42
C MET A 131 -4.60 -4.94 5.88
N ASN A 132 -5.08 -6.15 6.13
CA ASN A 132 -5.44 -6.64 7.47
C ASN A 132 -6.49 -5.76 8.16
N VAL A 133 -7.46 -5.23 7.43
CA VAL A 133 -8.53 -4.39 7.97
C VAL A 133 -9.92 -4.89 7.57
N ALA A 134 -10.85 -4.85 8.52
CA ALA A 134 -12.26 -5.04 8.23
C ALA A 134 -12.81 -3.82 7.48
N LEU A 135 -13.55 -4.07 6.41
CA LEU A 135 -14.17 -3.04 5.60
C LEU A 135 -15.69 -3.12 5.70
N GLU A 136 -16.32 -2.06 6.19
CA GLU A 136 -17.76 -1.87 6.19
C GLU A 136 -18.13 -0.68 5.28
N ASN A 137 -18.92 -0.93 4.26
CA ASN A 137 -19.26 0.08 3.25
C ASN A 137 -18.02 0.78 2.66
N ASN A 138 -16.97 0.02 2.37
CA ASN A 138 -15.65 0.48 1.89
C ASN A 138 -14.88 1.40 2.87
N LYS A 139 -15.26 1.44 4.13
CA LYS A 139 -14.52 2.14 5.18
C LYS A 139 -13.87 1.12 6.09
N ALA A 140 -12.60 1.32 6.40
CA ALA A 140 -11.89 0.50 7.39
C ALA A 140 -12.40 0.82 8.79
N THR A 141 -12.72 -0.23 9.57
CA THR A 141 -13.34 -0.10 10.90
C THR A 141 -12.50 -0.71 12.02
N ALA A 142 -11.72 -1.75 11.73
CA ALA A 142 -10.88 -2.42 12.71
C ALA A 142 -9.79 -3.25 12.02
N GLY A 143 -8.79 -3.68 12.78
CA GLY A 143 -7.85 -4.72 12.35
C GLY A 143 -8.49 -6.11 12.38
N LEU A 144 -7.94 -7.04 11.59
CA LEU A 144 -8.40 -8.43 11.50
C LEU A 144 -7.57 -9.40 12.35
N GLY A 145 -6.54 -8.91 13.04
CA GLY A 145 -5.72 -9.70 13.96
C GLY A 145 -4.69 -10.62 13.28
N ASN A 146 -4.32 -10.37 12.05
CA ASN A 146 -3.29 -11.12 11.37
C ASN A 146 -1.90 -10.45 11.54
N ASP A 147 -0.83 -11.25 11.51
CA ASP A 147 0.53 -10.74 11.55
C ASP A 147 0.88 -9.99 10.26
N VAL A 148 1.30 -8.74 10.36
CA VAL A 148 1.70 -7.89 9.23
C VAL A 148 3.09 -7.34 9.45
N VAL A 149 4.02 -7.63 8.53
CA VAL A 149 5.38 -7.12 8.57
C VAL A 149 5.68 -6.36 7.30
N LEU A 150 5.83 -5.05 7.42
CA LEU A 150 6.11 -4.16 6.29
C LEU A 150 7.51 -3.57 6.44
N LYS A 151 8.37 -3.85 5.47
CA LYS A 151 9.67 -3.22 5.29
C LYS A 151 9.64 -2.41 4.01
N GLY A 152 9.32 -1.12 4.15
CA GLY A 152 9.06 -0.20 3.04
C GLY A 152 8.10 0.89 3.46
N ASN A 153 8.12 2.01 2.75
CA ASN A 153 7.26 3.15 3.04
C ASN A 153 5.79 2.88 2.70
N LEU A 154 4.89 3.60 3.34
CA LEU A 154 3.50 3.76 2.92
C LEU A 154 3.42 5.07 2.14
N ALA A 155 2.79 5.09 0.97
CA ALA A 155 2.66 6.30 0.17
C ALA A 155 1.24 6.47 -0.38
N ALA A 156 0.51 7.44 0.17
CA ALA A 156 -0.76 7.90 -0.36
C ALA A 156 -0.55 9.22 -1.10
N THR A 157 -0.61 9.17 -2.44
CA THR A 157 -0.30 10.34 -3.28
C THR A 157 -1.47 10.64 -4.23
N ASN A 158 -1.92 11.88 -4.22
CA ASN A 158 -2.98 12.34 -5.11
C ASN A 158 -2.38 13.27 -6.15
N ALA A 159 -2.56 12.97 -7.43
CA ALA A 159 -2.15 13.87 -8.49
C ALA A 159 -2.95 15.17 -8.43
N THR A 160 -2.27 16.30 -8.62
CA THR A 160 -2.92 17.61 -8.65
C THR A 160 -4.02 17.65 -9.70
N GLY A 161 -5.24 17.95 -9.26
CA GLY A 161 -6.42 18.10 -10.13
C GLY A 161 -7.34 16.89 -10.20
N ASP A 162 -7.01 15.74 -9.62
CA ASP A 162 -7.89 14.58 -9.56
C ASP A 162 -8.80 14.62 -8.32
N ALA A 163 -10.08 14.34 -8.53
CA ALA A 163 -11.08 14.30 -7.47
C ALA A 163 -11.04 12.98 -6.64
N ALA A 164 -10.32 11.97 -7.13
CA ALA A 164 -10.24 10.68 -6.45
C ALA A 164 -9.32 10.72 -5.24
N ALA A 165 -9.75 10.14 -4.14
CA ALA A 165 -8.93 10.01 -2.94
C ALA A 165 -7.84 8.95 -3.10
N SER A 166 -6.71 9.16 -2.44
CA SER A 166 -5.66 8.16 -2.24
C SER A 166 -5.73 7.69 -0.81
N ILE A 167 -6.09 6.42 -0.59
CA ILE A 167 -6.35 5.91 0.75
C ILE A 167 -5.50 4.68 1.01
N ILE A 168 -4.80 4.68 2.14
CA ILE A 168 -4.16 3.49 2.71
C ILE A 168 -4.84 3.18 4.04
N ASN A 169 -5.32 1.94 4.18
CA ASN A 169 -5.81 1.39 5.43
C ASN A 169 -4.92 0.21 5.83
N VAL A 170 -4.31 0.25 6.99
CA VAL A 170 -3.42 -0.81 7.46
C VAL A 170 -3.58 -1.07 8.95
N ALA A 171 -3.68 -2.34 9.33
CA ALA A 171 -3.65 -2.72 10.73
C ALA A 171 -2.39 -3.52 11.06
N LEU A 172 -1.66 -3.01 12.04
CA LEU A 172 -0.55 -3.62 12.74
C LEU A 172 -1.08 -3.90 14.15
N ASP A 173 -1.75 -5.03 14.33
CA ASP A 173 -2.57 -5.29 15.51
C ASP A 173 -2.24 -6.61 16.21
N THR A 174 -1.02 -7.10 16.01
CA THR A 174 -0.45 -8.23 16.75
C THR A 174 0.96 -7.88 17.25
N GLU A 175 1.45 -8.59 18.25
CA GLU A 175 2.79 -8.41 18.80
C GLU A 175 3.92 -8.67 17.78
N LYS A 176 3.63 -9.43 16.71
CA LYS A 176 4.58 -9.70 15.62
C LYS A 176 4.46 -8.71 14.47
N SER A 177 3.43 -7.87 14.47
CA SER A 177 3.25 -6.88 13.41
C SER A 177 4.25 -5.75 13.54
N ALA A 178 4.82 -5.34 12.42
CA ALA A 178 5.83 -4.29 12.37
C ALA A 178 5.78 -3.50 11.07
N LEU A 179 6.05 -2.20 11.17
CA LEU A 179 6.36 -1.32 10.04
C LEU A 179 7.76 -0.73 10.22
N GLU A 180 8.61 -0.87 9.21
CA GLU A 180 9.88 -0.15 9.05
C GLU A 180 9.75 0.73 7.80
N GLY A 181 9.47 2.01 8.01
CA GLY A 181 9.19 2.95 6.94
C GLY A 181 8.42 4.18 7.40
N VAL A 182 8.28 5.17 6.53
CA VAL A 182 7.45 6.36 6.77
C VAL A 182 6.03 6.16 6.21
N ALA A 183 5.07 6.87 6.79
CA ALA A 183 3.71 7.02 6.29
C ALA A 183 3.60 8.37 5.56
N TYR A 184 3.87 8.38 4.26
CA TYR A 184 3.93 9.60 3.45
C TYR A 184 2.60 9.92 2.78
N MET A 185 2.15 11.15 2.92
CA MET A 185 0.97 11.67 2.22
C MET A 185 1.34 12.88 1.36
N ALA A 186 0.77 12.95 0.16
CA ALA A 186 0.86 14.12 -0.71
C ALA A 186 -0.45 14.36 -1.45
N GLY A 187 -0.82 15.64 -1.59
CA GLY A 187 -2.08 16.05 -2.21
C GLY A 187 -3.23 16.19 -1.23
N ASN A 188 -4.30 16.88 -1.65
CA ASN A 188 -5.36 17.35 -0.77
C ASN A 188 -6.36 16.26 -0.34
N ASN A 189 -6.42 15.13 -1.06
CA ASN A 189 -7.35 14.03 -0.83
C ASN A 189 -6.63 12.73 -0.46
N SER A 190 -5.45 12.82 0.15
CA SER A 190 -4.71 11.66 0.61
C SER A 190 -5.04 11.35 2.07
N GLN A 191 -5.15 10.07 2.41
CA GLN A 191 -5.43 9.59 3.76
C GLN A 191 -4.62 8.33 4.06
N ILE A 192 -4.08 8.25 5.27
CA ILE A 192 -3.54 7.03 5.84
C ILE A 192 -4.27 6.76 7.15
N ASN A 193 -4.92 5.61 7.23
CA ASN A 193 -5.61 5.12 8.41
C ASN A 193 -4.82 3.93 8.96
N MET A 194 -4.35 4.03 10.18
CA MET A 194 -3.45 3.05 10.79
C MET A 194 -3.97 2.60 12.16
N TRP A 195 -4.02 1.30 12.35
CA TRP A 195 -4.17 0.65 13.66
C TRP A 195 -2.81 0.15 14.11
N LEU A 196 -2.31 0.62 15.24
CA LEU A 196 -1.05 0.19 15.84
C LEU A 196 -1.33 -0.25 17.28
N GLN A 197 -1.63 -1.53 17.45
CA GLN A 197 -2.20 -2.09 18.68
C GLN A 197 -1.53 -3.40 19.07
N ASN A 198 -1.88 -3.91 20.24
CA ASN A 198 -1.49 -5.25 20.72
C ASN A 198 0.03 -5.51 20.74
N GLY A 199 0.82 -4.45 21.00
CA GLY A 199 2.27 -4.54 21.08
C GLY A 199 3.00 -4.51 19.74
N ALA A 200 2.29 -4.27 18.65
CA ALA A 200 2.90 -4.02 17.33
C ALA A 200 3.90 -2.86 17.38
N SER A 201 4.78 -2.80 16.41
CA SER A 201 5.83 -1.79 16.35
C SER A 201 5.85 -1.02 15.04
N TRP A 202 6.17 0.26 15.13
CA TRP A 202 6.44 1.12 13.97
C TRP A 202 7.78 1.84 14.17
N THR A 203 8.75 1.52 13.32
CA THR A 203 9.99 2.28 13.20
C THR A 203 9.78 3.36 12.14
N ASN A 204 9.58 4.60 12.60
CA ASN A 204 9.37 5.75 11.72
C ASN A 204 10.70 6.26 11.19
N GLU A 205 11.16 5.65 10.11
CA GLU A 205 12.35 6.04 9.37
C GLU A 205 12.09 5.90 7.86
N VAL A 206 12.75 6.69 7.05
CA VAL A 206 12.67 6.52 5.58
C VAL A 206 13.29 5.18 5.22
N HIS A 207 12.50 4.30 4.64
CA HIS A 207 13.03 3.04 4.13
C HIS A 207 13.69 3.29 2.79
N GLY A 208 14.94 2.90 2.68
CA GLY A 208 15.73 3.12 1.51
C GLY A 208 16.53 4.42 1.52
N SER A 209 17.32 4.64 0.49
CA SER A 209 18.10 5.85 0.34
C SER A 209 17.19 7.06 0.07
N THR A 210 17.69 8.23 0.41
CA THR A 210 17.00 9.51 0.23
C THR A 210 16.55 9.71 -1.21
N GLU A 211 15.35 9.28 -1.49
CA GLU A 211 14.75 9.41 -2.79
C GLU A 211 14.46 10.86 -3.07
N LYS A 212 14.95 11.30 -4.21
CA LYS A 212 14.72 12.66 -4.68
C LYS A 212 13.83 12.61 -5.90
N ASP A 213 12.89 13.53 -5.96
CA ASP A 213 12.18 13.81 -7.21
C ASP A 213 13.17 14.31 -8.29
N TRP A 214 12.68 14.49 -9.50
CA TRP A 214 13.49 15.02 -10.61
C TRP A 214 14.01 16.44 -10.38
N LYS A 215 13.49 17.17 -9.38
CA LYS A 215 13.97 18.50 -8.94
C LYS A 215 14.98 18.42 -7.80
N GLY A 216 15.26 17.23 -7.29
CA GLY A 216 16.18 17.01 -6.19
C GLY A 216 15.57 17.16 -4.79
N ASN A 217 14.24 17.29 -4.67
CA ASN A 217 13.55 17.31 -3.38
C ASN A 217 13.40 15.90 -2.83
N SER A 218 13.56 15.74 -1.51
CA SER A 218 13.28 14.46 -0.85
C SER A 218 11.80 14.11 -1.00
N LEU A 219 11.51 12.91 -1.51
CA LEU A 219 10.15 12.42 -1.70
C LEU A 219 9.50 12.06 -0.36
N PHE A 220 10.27 11.48 0.55
CA PHE A 220 9.78 11.07 1.86
C PHE A 220 10.53 11.84 2.95
N ASN A 221 9.92 12.88 3.49
CA ASN A 221 10.54 13.77 4.48
C ASN A 221 9.86 13.76 5.84
N GLY A 222 8.99 12.79 6.08
CA GLY A 222 8.26 12.63 7.33
C GLY A 222 7.02 11.76 7.19
N SER A 223 6.37 11.50 8.30
CA SER A 223 5.15 10.72 8.36
C SER A 223 3.95 11.60 8.71
N HIS A 224 2.84 11.32 8.05
CA HIS A 224 1.55 11.94 8.32
C HIS A 224 0.46 10.86 8.27
N VAL A 225 -0.28 10.69 9.34
CA VAL A 225 -1.37 9.74 9.49
C VAL A 225 -2.66 10.49 9.78
N THR A 226 -3.70 10.25 8.98
CA THR A 226 -4.98 10.93 9.12
C THR A 226 -5.76 10.40 10.33
N ASN A 227 -5.91 9.09 10.44
CA ASN A 227 -6.58 8.45 11.56
C ASN A 227 -5.67 7.36 12.14
N PHE A 228 -5.33 7.52 13.40
CA PHE A 228 -4.44 6.62 14.12
C PHE A 228 -5.15 6.02 15.32
N ALA A 229 -5.32 4.71 15.34
CA ALA A 229 -5.84 3.99 16.48
C ALA A 229 -4.70 3.28 17.23
N GLY A 230 -4.40 3.79 18.43
CA GLY A 230 -3.26 3.32 19.23
C GLY A 230 -3.57 2.18 20.20
N GLY A 231 -4.81 1.77 20.33
CA GLY A 231 -5.31 0.72 21.23
C GLY A 231 -6.48 1.23 22.06
N ALA A 232 -7.54 0.42 22.13
CA ALA A 232 -8.62 0.63 23.08
C ALA A 232 -8.13 0.34 24.52
N SER A 233 -8.89 0.76 25.53
CA SER A 233 -8.53 0.60 26.95
C SER A 233 -8.11 -0.81 27.37
N ASP A 234 -8.55 -1.82 26.63
CA ASP A 234 -8.30 -3.23 26.90
C ASP A 234 -7.21 -3.85 26.02
N ALA A 235 -6.73 -3.11 25.01
CA ALA A 235 -5.68 -3.56 24.10
C ALA A 235 -4.32 -3.00 24.54
N LYS A 236 -3.29 -3.83 24.46
CA LYS A 236 -1.90 -3.37 24.65
C LYS A 236 -1.57 -2.35 23.57
N ALA A 237 -1.09 -1.17 23.95
CA ALA A 237 -0.69 -0.14 23.00
C ALA A 237 0.42 -0.63 22.04
N GLY A 238 0.43 -0.08 20.84
CA GLY A 238 1.56 -0.25 19.94
C GLY A 238 2.73 0.66 20.33
N ASN A 239 3.89 0.39 19.73
CA ASN A 239 5.14 1.10 20.01
C ASN A 239 5.59 1.87 18.76
N ILE A 240 5.92 3.14 18.92
CA ILE A 240 6.51 3.96 17.84
C ILE A 240 7.97 4.24 18.22
N PHE A 241 8.87 3.85 17.34
CA PHE A 241 10.30 4.15 17.43
C PHE A 241 10.64 5.24 16.42
N GLN A 242 10.80 6.45 16.92
CA GLN A 242 11.18 7.58 16.09
C GLN A 242 12.68 7.53 15.82
N LYS A 243 13.08 7.42 14.56
CA LYS A 243 14.46 7.50 14.14
C LYS A 243 14.69 8.73 13.26
N ASP A 244 15.91 9.21 13.27
CA ASP A 244 16.36 10.39 12.56
C ASP A 244 15.54 11.65 12.90
N SER A 245 15.62 12.67 12.08
CA SER A 245 14.86 13.90 12.22
C SER A 245 13.50 13.86 11.51
N ASN A 246 12.94 12.67 11.27
CA ASN A 246 11.65 12.55 10.61
C ASN A 246 10.53 13.12 11.46
N SER A 247 9.69 13.95 10.87
CA SER A 247 8.49 14.41 11.54
C SER A 247 7.41 13.31 11.59
N LEU A 248 6.56 13.35 12.60
CA LEU A 248 5.35 12.55 12.68
C LEU A 248 4.17 13.48 13.00
N THR A 249 3.19 13.51 12.11
CA THR A 249 1.92 14.22 12.30
C THR A 249 0.78 13.20 12.35
N ILE A 250 -0.11 13.37 13.33
CA ILE A 250 -1.34 12.58 13.46
C ILE A 250 -2.49 13.56 13.56
N ASP A 251 -3.47 13.49 12.65
CA ASP A 251 -4.62 14.41 12.64
C ASP A 251 -5.67 13.99 13.68
N ASN A 252 -6.00 12.70 13.72
CA ASN A 252 -6.99 12.15 14.63
C ASN A 252 -6.43 10.91 15.35
N TYR A 253 -6.53 10.90 16.68
CA TYR A 253 -6.10 9.79 17.53
C TYR A 253 -7.29 9.19 18.28
N SER A 254 -7.38 7.85 18.33
CA SER A 254 -8.40 7.10 19.08
C SER A 254 -7.82 5.89 19.81
#